data_1cee66422b1e991d728c3cc63208d663
#
_entry.id   1cee66422b1e991d728c3cc63208d663
#
_cell.length_a   1.000
_cell.length_b   1.000
_cell.length_c   1.000
_cell.angle_alpha   90.00
_cell.angle_beta   90.00
_cell.angle_gamma   90.00
#
_symmetry.space_group_name_H-M   'P 1'
#
loop_
_entity.id
_entity.type
_entity.pdbx_description
1 polymer ?
#
loop_
_entity_poly.entity_id
_entity_poly.type
_entity_poly.pdbx_seq_one_letter_code
_entity_poly.pdbx_strand_id
1 'polypeptide(L)'
;MANGNSKVLTAEQEMQIRRPIEEYVGAIQKQIDGLRVDGTDKVLSLQNTMDGVKRDRTLTKGEKEERLTRMRRELQQAKAVESKNKDRISKLIADAEAYLKEHFDKEYYVPVKESCAQEKVLAKEKYQK
;
A
#
# COMPACT_ATOMS: atom_id res chain seq x y z
N MET A 1 -27.19 11.64 31.45
CA MET A 1 -27.84 10.77 30.59
C MET A 1 -27.62 11.01 29.13
N ALA A 2 -28.09 12.07 28.60
CA ALA A 2 -27.93 12.39 27.21
C ALA A 2 -26.47 12.40 26.82
N ASN A 3 -25.62 12.87 27.73
CA ASN A 3 -24.17 12.92 27.44
C ASN A 3 -23.57 11.53 27.26
N GLY A 4 -23.99 10.59 28.07
CA GLY A 4 -23.50 9.22 27.90
C GLY A 4 -23.94 8.64 26.57
N ASN A 5 -25.17 8.94 26.18
CA ASN A 5 -25.71 8.45 24.94
C ASN A 5 -25.05 9.08 23.72
N SER A 6 -24.62 10.34 23.84
CA SER A 6 -23.94 11.00 22.71
C SER A 6 -22.60 10.39 22.38
N LYS A 7 -21.99 9.69 23.34
CA LYS A 7 -20.69 9.02 23.13
C LYS A 7 -20.86 7.58 22.66
N VAL A 8 -22.01 7.01 22.83
CA VAL A 8 -22.28 5.64 22.41
C VAL A 8 -23.03 5.66 21.11
N LEU A 9 -22.38 5.15 20.08
CA LEU A 9 -22.97 5.08 18.75
C LEU A 9 -23.67 3.73 18.56
N THR A 10 -24.75 3.77 17.79
CA THR A 10 -25.38 2.52 17.36
C THR A 10 -24.47 1.82 16.35
N ALA A 11 -24.68 0.52 16.17
CA ALA A 11 -23.93 -0.22 15.16
C ALA A 11 -24.10 0.39 13.78
N GLU A 12 -25.27 0.88 13.47
CA GLU A 12 -25.56 1.52 12.20
C GLU A 12 -24.79 2.83 12.02
N GLN A 13 -24.75 3.64 13.08
CA GLN A 13 -23.99 4.89 13.06
C GLN A 13 -22.49 4.65 12.92
N GLU A 14 -21.98 3.65 13.62
CA GLU A 14 -20.57 3.27 13.49
C GLU A 14 -20.25 2.83 12.07
N MET A 15 -21.12 2.06 11.46
CA MET A 15 -20.95 1.64 10.07
C MET A 15 -20.91 2.82 9.12
N GLN A 16 -21.78 3.81 9.33
CA GLN A 16 -21.82 5.00 8.49
C GLN A 16 -20.52 5.81 8.58
N ILE A 17 -19.89 5.79 9.74
CA ILE A 17 -18.61 6.47 9.93
C ILE A 17 -17.45 5.64 9.36
N ARG A 18 -17.47 4.35 9.59
CA ARG A 18 -16.37 3.45 9.19
C ARG A 18 -16.32 3.17 7.70
N ARG A 19 -17.48 3.06 7.06
CA ARG A 19 -17.56 2.72 5.64
C ARG A 19 -16.78 3.71 4.73
N PRO A 20 -16.97 5.03 4.87
CA PRO A 20 -16.19 5.95 4.05
C PRO A 20 -14.69 5.84 4.27
N ILE A 21 -14.29 5.60 5.52
CA ILE A 21 -12.87 5.43 5.87
C ILE A 21 -12.33 4.17 5.22
N GLU A 22 -13.04 3.06 5.35
CA GLU A 22 -12.62 1.79 4.76
C GLU A 22 -12.56 1.84 3.24
N GLU A 23 -13.52 2.50 2.61
CA GLU A 23 -13.52 2.69 1.17
C GLU A 23 -12.34 3.53 0.71
N TYR A 24 -12.04 4.60 1.44
CA TYR A 24 -10.92 5.45 1.11
C TYR A 24 -9.58 4.71 1.27
N VAL A 25 -9.39 4.05 2.39
CA VAL A 25 -8.17 3.27 2.66
C VAL A 25 -8.03 2.15 1.64
N GLY A 26 -9.13 1.47 1.31
CA GLY A 26 -9.12 0.41 0.30
C GLY A 26 -8.72 0.91 -1.08
N ALA A 27 -9.18 2.10 -1.47
CA ALA A 27 -8.81 2.70 -2.75
C ALA A 27 -7.32 3.04 -2.79
N ILE A 28 -6.79 3.59 -1.70
CA ILE A 28 -5.35 3.89 -1.59
C ILE A 28 -4.54 2.59 -1.63
N GLN A 29 -4.99 1.57 -0.93
CA GLN A 29 -4.31 0.28 -0.93
C GLN A 29 -4.22 -0.33 -2.32
N LYS A 30 -5.28 -0.23 -3.11
CA LYS A 30 -5.27 -0.69 -4.50
C LYS A 30 -4.24 0.04 -5.34
N GLN A 31 -4.12 1.35 -5.16
CA GLN A 31 -3.10 2.13 -5.87
C GLN A 31 -1.69 1.70 -5.46
N ILE A 32 -1.47 1.50 -4.17
CA ILE A 32 -0.18 1.03 -3.66
C ILE A 32 0.15 -0.34 -4.23
N ASP A 33 -0.80 -1.26 -4.22
CA ASP A 33 -0.59 -2.61 -4.75
C ASP A 33 -0.23 -2.57 -6.24
N GLY A 34 -0.90 -1.73 -7.02
CA GLY A 34 -0.58 -1.56 -8.43
C GLY A 34 0.84 -1.02 -8.65
N LEU A 35 1.25 -0.06 -7.83
CA LEU A 35 2.61 0.48 -7.92
C LEU A 35 3.67 -0.54 -7.52
N ARG A 36 3.35 -1.42 -6.57
CA ARG A 36 4.26 -2.50 -6.18
C ARG A 36 4.40 -3.54 -7.27
N VAL A 37 3.32 -3.89 -7.94
CA VAL A 37 3.35 -4.83 -9.06
C VAL A 37 4.25 -4.31 -10.17
N ASP A 38 4.12 -3.04 -10.53
CA ASP A 38 4.91 -2.43 -11.60
C ASP A 38 6.37 -2.19 -11.21
N GLY A 39 6.66 -2.10 -9.93
CA GLY A 39 8.00 -1.84 -9.40
C GLY A 39 8.65 -3.06 -8.78
N THR A 40 8.42 -3.26 -7.49
CA THR A 40 9.10 -4.29 -6.69
C THR A 40 8.88 -5.70 -7.22
N ASP A 41 7.65 -6.06 -7.56
CA ASP A 41 7.35 -7.40 -8.05
C ASP A 41 8.02 -7.67 -9.39
N LYS A 42 8.06 -6.68 -10.25
CA LYS A 42 8.72 -6.81 -11.56
C LYS A 42 10.22 -6.98 -11.40
N VAL A 43 10.84 -6.24 -10.48
CA VAL A 43 12.27 -6.39 -10.18
C VAL A 43 12.56 -7.80 -9.68
N LEU A 44 11.77 -8.30 -8.73
CA LEU A 44 11.96 -9.66 -8.23
C LEU A 44 11.78 -10.71 -9.30
N SER A 45 10.78 -10.56 -10.15
CA SER A 45 10.52 -11.47 -11.25
C SER A 45 11.70 -11.51 -12.22
N LEU A 46 12.26 -10.36 -12.58
CA LEU A 46 13.42 -10.29 -13.45
C LEU A 46 14.66 -10.94 -12.81
N GLN A 47 14.88 -10.69 -11.52
CA GLN A 47 16.01 -11.30 -10.81
C GLN A 47 15.87 -12.81 -10.77
N ASN A 48 14.69 -13.33 -10.53
CA ASN A 48 14.44 -14.78 -10.53
C ASN A 48 14.66 -15.38 -11.91
N THR A 49 14.22 -14.70 -12.96
CA THR A 49 14.44 -15.17 -14.34
C THR A 49 15.93 -15.17 -14.69
N MET A 50 16.67 -14.14 -14.27
CA MET A 50 18.11 -14.10 -14.49
C MET A 50 18.83 -15.24 -13.79
N ASP A 51 18.44 -15.55 -12.56
CA ASP A 51 19.00 -16.69 -11.83
C ASP A 51 18.72 -18.01 -12.56
N GLY A 52 17.52 -18.15 -13.12
CA GLY A 52 17.16 -19.30 -13.93
C GLY A 52 18.05 -19.43 -15.16
N VAL A 53 18.34 -18.33 -15.84
CA VAL A 53 19.23 -18.32 -17.01
C VAL A 53 20.65 -18.75 -16.61
N LYS A 54 21.14 -18.24 -15.48
CA LYS A 54 22.47 -18.60 -15.00
C LYS A 54 22.62 -20.08 -14.70
N ARG A 55 21.54 -20.73 -14.26
CA ARG A 55 21.54 -22.16 -13.91
C ARG A 55 21.17 -23.06 -15.06
N ASP A 56 20.72 -22.52 -16.17
CA ASP A 56 20.23 -23.29 -17.30
C ASP A 56 21.42 -23.99 -18.01
N ARG A 57 21.43 -25.30 -17.96
CA ARG A 57 22.50 -26.13 -18.54
C ARG A 57 22.31 -26.35 -20.05
N THR A 58 21.15 -25.98 -20.58
CA THR A 58 20.87 -26.13 -22.02
C THR A 58 21.40 -24.98 -22.86
N LEU A 59 21.78 -23.88 -22.22
CA LEU A 59 22.29 -22.70 -22.90
C LEU A 59 23.80 -22.69 -22.94
N THR A 60 24.38 -22.24 -24.04
CA THR A 60 25.81 -21.99 -24.15
C THR A 60 26.17 -20.75 -23.32
N LYS A 61 27.45 -20.60 -23.06
CA LYS A 61 27.96 -19.44 -22.34
C LYS A 61 27.64 -18.13 -23.08
N GLY A 62 27.77 -18.12 -24.39
CA GLY A 62 27.43 -16.95 -25.18
C GLY A 62 25.95 -16.60 -25.16
N GLU A 63 25.08 -17.62 -25.23
CA GLU A 63 23.67 -17.44 -25.16
C GLU A 63 23.25 -16.88 -23.78
N LYS A 64 23.83 -17.40 -22.71
CA LYS A 64 23.57 -16.87 -21.35
C LYS A 64 23.97 -15.42 -21.24
N GLU A 65 25.13 -15.05 -21.72
CA GLU A 65 25.61 -13.68 -21.65
C GLU A 65 24.73 -12.72 -22.43
N GLU A 66 24.30 -13.12 -23.60
CA GLU A 66 23.41 -12.31 -24.42
C GLU A 66 22.08 -12.07 -23.72
N ARG A 67 21.48 -13.12 -23.18
CA ARG A 67 20.21 -13.01 -22.45
C ARG A 67 20.36 -12.16 -21.19
N LEU A 68 21.43 -12.40 -20.43
CA LEU A 68 21.66 -11.65 -19.20
C LEU A 68 21.91 -10.17 -19.47
N THR A 69 22.60 -9.84 -20.56
CA THR A 69 22.84 -8.45 -20.93
C THR A 69 21.53 -7.71 -21.20
N ARG A 70 20.61 -8.35 -21.94
CA ARG A 70 19.29 -7.76 -22.19
C ARG A 70 18.50 -7.60 -20.90
N MET A 71 18.54 -8.62 -20.05
CA MET A 71 17.80 -8.61 -18.79
C MET A 71 18.34 -7.59 -17.82
N ARG A 72 19.64 -7.34 -17.84
CA ARG A 72 20.23 -6.28 -17.00
C ARG A 72 19.71 -4.90 -17.37
N ARG A 73 19.47 -4.65 -18.65
CA ARG A 73 18.87 -3.40 -19.09
C ARG A 73 17.44 -3.26 -18.58
N GLU A 74 16.67 -4.32 -18.75
CA GLU A 74 15.29 -4.35 -18.25
C GLU A 74 15.26 -4.18 -16.75
N LEU A 75 16.20 -4.81 -16.03
CA LEU A 75 16.30 -4.71 -14.59
C LEU A 75 16.62 -3.28 -14.15
N GLN A 76 17.52 -2.59 -14.85
CA GLN A 76 17.81 -1.20 -14.55
C GLN A 76 16.59 -0.31 -14.72
N GLN A 77 15.84 -0.52 -15.79
CA GLN A 77 14.61 0.22 -16.03
C GLN A 77 13.57 -0.08 -14.96
N ALA A 78 13.42 -1.35 -14.59
CA ALA A 78 12.48 -1.76 -13.56
C ALA A 78 12.86 -1.19 -12.20
N LYS A 79 14.14 -1.13 -11.88
CA LYS A 79 14.60 -0.51 -10.62
C LYS A 79 14.35 0.97 -10.58
N ALA A 80 14.47 1.67 -11.70
CA ALA A 80 14.13 3.08 -11.78
C ALA A 80 12.64 3.31 -11.52
N VAL A 81 11.78 2.47 -12.10
CA VAL A 81 10.33 2.52 -11.85
C VAL A 81 10.04 2.19 -10.40
N GLU A 82 10.70 1.18 -9.84
CA GLU A 82 10.54 0.82 -8.43
C GLU A 82 10.85 2.00 -7.52
N SER A 83 11.94 2.70 -7.76
CA SER A 83 12.34 3.86 -6.97
C SER A 83 11.28 4.97 -7.03
N LYS A 84 10.82 5.29 -8.24
CA LYS A 84 9.73 6.27 -8.41
C LYS A 84 8.46 5.85 -7.70
N ASN A 85 8.13 4.57 -7.79
CA ASN A 85 6.91 4.05 -7.21
C ASN A 85 7.00 4.04 -5.68
N LYS A 86 8.15 3.78 -5.11
CA LYS A 86 8.36 3.90 -3.67
C LYS A 86 8.10 5.31 -3.16
N ASP A 87 8.58 6.30 -3.90
CA ASP A 87 8.34 7.70 -3.55
C ASP A 87 6.84 8.03 -3.65
N ARG A 88 6.19 7.54 -4.68
CA ARG A 88 4.75 7.73 -4.86
C ARG A 88 3.95 7.06 -3.75
N ILE A 89 4.33 5.85 -3.37
CA ILE A 89 3.68 5.13 -2.27
C ILE A 89 3.81 5.92 -0.98
N SER A 90 5.00 6.40 -0.67
CA SER A 90 5.23 7.21 0.53
C SER A 90 4.37 8.46 0.53
N LYS A 91 4.24 9.13 -0.60
CA LYS A 91 3.41 10.31 -0.74
C LYS A 91 1.93 9.98 -0.59
N LEU A 92 1.47 8.88 -1.19
CA LEU A 92 0.09 8.43 -1.06
C LEU A 92 -0.26 8.16 0.40
N ILE A 93 0.63 7.51 1.13
CA ILE A 93 0.43 7.23 2.54
C ILE A 93 0.36 8.52 3.36
N ALA A 94 1.29 9.43 3.13
CA ALA A 94 1.31 10.71 3.85
C ALA A 94 0.07 11.56 3.55
N ASP A 95 -0.31 11.66 2.29
CA ASP A 95 -1.49 12.42 1.88
C ASP A 95 -2.76 11.82 2.47
N ALA A 96 -2.82 10.51 2.51
CA ALA A 96 -3.98 9.82 3.02
C ALA A 96 -4.07 9.94 4.54
N GLU A 97 -2.96 9.89 5.27
CA GLU A 97 -2.97 10.14 6.71
C GLU A 97 -3.48 11.55 7.01
N ALA A 98 -3.02 12.53 6.25
CA ALA A 98 -3.46 13.91 6.40
C ALA A 98 -4.96 14.06 6.12
N TYR A 99 -5.43 13.42 5.05
CA TYR A 99 -6.83 13.44 4.68
C TYR A 99 -7.73 12.84 5.77
N LEU A 100 -7.34 11.65 6.27
CA LEU A 100 -8.10 11.00 7.32
C LEU A 100 -8.14 11.82 8.59
N LYS A 101 -7.02 12.39 8.95
CA LYS A 101 -6.93 13.24 10.14
C LYS A 101 -7.81 14.48 10.02
N GLU A 102 -7.82 15.11 8.86
CA GLU A 102 -8.58 16.32 8.65
C GLU A 102 -10.08 16.06 8.56
N HIS A 103 -10.47 15.05 7.78
CA HIS A 103 -11.89 14.84 7.49
C HIS A 103 -12.62 13.95 8.48
N PHE A 104 -11.92 13.07 9.16
CA PHE A 104 -12.55 12.11 10.06
C PHE A 104 -12.18 12.32 11.51
N ASP A 105 -10.96 12.75 11.78
CA ASP A 105 -10.52 12.95 13.16
C ASP A 105 -11.25 14.10 13.85
N LYS A 106 -11.54 15.16 13.10
CA LYS A 106 -12.21 16.35 13.64
C LYS A 106 -13.72 16.18 13.78
N GLU A 107 -14.34 15.60 12.78
CA GLU A 107 -15.81 15.60 12.68
C GLU A 107 -16.46 14.31 13.14
N TYR A 108 -15.81 13.19 12.84
CA TYR A 108 -16.44 11.89 13.05
C TYR A 108 -15.75 11.05 14.08
N TYR A 109 -14.43 11.16 14.20
CA TYR A 109 -13.70 10.34 15.14
C TYR A 109 -13.78 10.80 16.58
N VAL A 110 -14.15 12.04 16.84
CA VAL A 110 -14.23 12.51 18.21
C VAL A 110 -15.22 11.68 19.03
N PRO A 111 -16.45 11.43 18.56
CA PRO A 111 -17.37 10.54 19.28
C PRO A 111 -16.90 9.09 19.31
N VAL A 112 -16.37 8.58 18.20
CA VAL A 112 -15.90 7.19 18.11
C VAL A 112 -14.66 6.99 18.95
N LYS A 113 -13.78 7.97 18.99
CA LYS A 113 -12.54 7.91 19.75
C LYS A 113 -12.79 7.66 21.23
N GLU A 114 -13.81 8.27 21.78
CA GLU A 114 -14.12 8.13 23.19
C GLU A 114 -14.80 6.80 23.52
N SER A 115 -15.52 6.25 22.57
CA SER A 115 -16.24 5.00 22.79
C SER A 115 -15.54 3.79 22.20
N CYS A 116 -14.73 3.97 21.14
CA CYS A 116 -14.07 2.89 20.41
C CYS A 116 -12.65 3.27 20.04
N ALA A 117 -11.82 3.55 21.04
CA ALA A 117 -10.43 3.94 20.80
C ALA A 117 -9.64 2.91 19.98
N GLN A 118 -9.97 1.64 20.16
CA GLN A 118 -9.29 0.57 19.41
C GLN A 118 -9.52 0.63 17.91
N GLU A 119 -10.70 1.06 17.50
CA GLU A 119 -11.01 1.19 16.07
C GLU A 119 -10.12 2.22 15.38
N LYS A 120 -9.90 3.32 16.04
CA LYS A 120 -9.01 4.35 15.53
C LYS A 120 -7.57 3.88 15.43
N VAL A 121 -7.11 3.12 16.41
CA VAL A 121 -5.77 2.55 16.41
C VAL A 121 -5.63 1.55 15.26
N LEU A 122 -6.62 0.69 15.06
CA LEU A 122 -6.59 -0.28 13.97
C LEU A 122 -6.55 0.40 12.60
N ALA A 123 -7.31 1.46 12.42
CA ALA A 123 -7.28 2.21 11.18
C ALA A 123 -5.90 2.80 10.93
N LYS A 124 -5.28 3.33 11.96
CA LYS A 124 -3.93 3.85 11.88
C LYS A 124 -2.91 2.77 11.53
N GLU A 125 -3.02 1.61 12.17
CA GLU A 125 -2.10 0.51 11.91
C GLU A 125 -2.19 -0.01 10.49
N LYS A 126 -3.40 -0.19 9.98
CA LYS A 126 -3.61 -0.58 8.60
C LYS A 126 -2.95 0.38 7.63
N TYR A 127 -2.91 1.59 8.04
CA TYR A 127 -2.42 2.65 7.21
C TYR A 127 -0.92 2.79 7.21
N GLN A 128 -0.28 2.58 8.35
CA GLN A 128 1.16 2.70 8.51
C GLN A 128 1.90 1.46 7.99
N LYS A 129 1.21 0.38 7.79
CA LYS A 129 1.82 -0.80 7.19
C LYS A 129 1.96 -0.69 5.70
#